data_11941ca33bcb96c5aea64cdb1021cd6d
#
_entry.id   11941ca33bcb96c5aea64cdb1021cd6d
#
_cell.length_a   1.000
_cell.length_b   1.000
_cell.length_c   1.000
_cell.angle_alpha   90.00
_cell.angle_beta   90.00
_cell.angle_gamma   90.00
#
_symmetry.space_group_name_H-M   'P 1'
#
loop_
_entity.id
_entity.type
_entity.pdbx_description
1 polymer ?
#
loop_
_entity_poly.entity_id
_entity_poly.type
_entity_poly.pdbx_seq_one_letter_code
_entity_poly.pdbx_strand_id
1 'polypeptide(L)'
;MDKNTGFLLSYIKYGDYDAILHCYTLESGFQSFFMRGIYSAKNKKKAFLSPLNELEITFSSHHGNLPTIKKVELSEKLPDEVNVHQNAVIFFLSDFLNQILKNESQQVALYQEIKFFKQKILDKKMHAHYFFLIRMLQFFGISPLVSEEKFLNIEKGIFQEEIAQKEVDEELSFLWKKILDEEIEEDFIIEKKSRKPLLDSILQYYKTHFPEFYAPKSLPVILEVFE
;
A
#
# COMPACT_ATOMS: atom_id res chain seq x y z
N MET A 1 -19.34 22.80 3.15
CA MET A 1 -18.69 21.62 3.78
C MET A 1 -18.49 20.60 2.69
N ASP A 2 -17.26 20.16 2.55
CA ASP A 2 -16.84 19.23 1.52
C ASP A 2 -16.85 17.81 2.06
N LYS A 3 -16.93 16.82 1.18
CA LYS A 3 -16.90 15.40 1.54
C LYS A 3 -15.91 14.67 0.67
N ASN A 4 -15.13 13.79 1.28
CA ASN A 4 -14.25 12.84 0.60
C ASN A 4 -14.41 11.46 1.21
N THR A 5 -14.19 10.44 0.37
CA THR A 5 -14.06 9.05 0.80
C THR A 5 -12.63 8.61 0.57
N GLY A 6 -11.97 8.03 1.58
CA GLY A 6 -10.55 7.71 1.44
C GLY A 6 -10.03 6.66 2.39
N PHE A 7 -8.96 6.00 1.97
CA PHE A 7 -8.22 5.06 2.81
C PHE A 7 -7.26 5.81 3.72
N LEU A 8 -7.33 5.52 5.03
CA LEU A 8 -6.34 6.03 5.98
C LEU A 8 -5.00 5.33 5.76
N LEU A 9 -3.98 6.08 5.37
CA LEU A 9 -2.63 5.56 5.15
C LEU A 9 -1.76 5.70 6.41
N SER A 10 -1.83 6.83 7.06
CA SER A 10 -1.08 7.08 8.29
C SER A 10 -1.73 8.20 9.10
N TYR A 11 -1.30 8.35 10.35
CA TYR A 11 -1.64 9.51 11.14
C TYR A 11 -0.51 9.91 12.08
N ILE A 12 -0.46 11.19 12.40
CA ILE A 12 0.51 11.76 13.33
C ILE A 12 -0.25 12.39 14.49
N LYS A 13 0.09 12.01 15.72
CA LYS A 13 -0.44 12.66 16.90
C LYS A 13 0.02 14.13 16.94
N TYR A 14 -0.92 15.05 17.15
CA TYR A 14 -0.66 16.47 17.24
C TYR A 14 -1.15 17.02 18.58
N GLY A 15 -0.23 17.52 19.39
CA GLY A 15 -0.54 17.90 20.77
C GLY A 15 -1.06 16.71 21.60
N ASP A 16 -1.90 17.00 22.61
CA ASP A 16 -2.38 15.97 23.53
C ASP A 16 -3.60 15.20 23.01
N TYR A 17 -4.45 15.85 22.21
CA TYR A 17 -5.77 15.33 21.87
C TYR A 17 -6.04 15.21 20.39
N ASP A 18 -5.24 15.79 19.53
CA ASP A 18 -5.48 15.94 18.10
C ASP A 18 -4.65 14.99 17.25
N ALA A 19 -4.95 14.87 15.98
CA ALA A 19 -4.14 14.16 14.99
C ALA A 19 -4.20 14.83 13.61
N ILE A 20 -3.17 14.58 12.80
CA ILE A 20 -3.18 14.80 11.35
C ILE A 20 -3.33 13.44 10.70
N LEU A 21 -4.35 13.25 9.89
CA LEU A 21 -4.63 12.04 9.13
C LEU A 21 -4.13 12.23 7.70
N HIS A 22 -3.40 11.26 7.18
CA HIS A 22 -3.00 11.18 5.77
C HIS A 22 -3.84 10.11 5.08
N CYS A 23 -4.61 10.51 4.09
CA CYS A 23 -5.53 9.63 3.37
C CYS A 23 -5.28 9.70 1.88
N TYR A 24 -5.52 8.60 1.17
CA TYR A 24 -5.71 8.62 -0.28
C TYR A 24 -7.20 8.61 -0.57
N THR A 25 -7.69 9.69 -1.16
CA THR A 25 -9.13 9.94 -1.33
C THR A 25 -9.56 9.77 -2.78
N LEU A 26 -10.80 9.29 -2.96
CA LEU A 26 -11.40 9.10 -4.28
C LEU A 26 -11.56 10.42 -5.03
N GLU A 27 -11.86 11.52 -4.31
CA GLU A 27 -12.19 12.82 -4.91
C GLU A 27 -10.97 13.72 -5.10
N SER A 28 -9.87 13.52 -4.34
CA SER A 28 -8.77 14.49 -4.31
C SER A 28 -7.36 13.85 -4.31
N GLY A 29 -7.26 12.52 -4.36
CA GLY A 29 -5.96 11.83 -4.23
C GLY A 29 -5.40 11.91 -2.82
N PHE A 30 -4.08 12.06 -2.67
CA PHE A 30 -3.46 12.17 -1.35
C PHE A 30 -3.82 13.49 -0.67
N GLN A 31 -4.43 13.39 0.51
CA GLN A 31 -4.85 14.55 1.28
C GLN A 31 -4.59 14.37 2.77
N SER A 32 -4.14 15.46 3.40
CA SER A 32 -3.97 15.50 4.86
C SER A 32 -5.10 16.28 5.51
N PHE A 33 -5.62 15.78 6.63
CA PHE A 33 -6.72 16.36 7.38
C PHE A 33 -6.35 16.56 8.84
N PHE A 34 -6.73 17.69 9.41
CA PHE A 34 -6.63 17.92 10.84
C PHE A 34 -7.88 17.40 11.58
N MET A 35 -7.67 16.54 12.57
CA MET A 35 -8.75 15.94 13.37
C MET A 35 -8.61 16.32 14.84
N ARG A 36 -9.57 17.10 15.34
CA ARG A 36 -9.59 17.56 16.73
C ARG A 36 -10.13 16.51 17.69
N GLY A 37 -9.53 16.41 18.86
CA GLY A 37 -10.05 15.69 20.03
C GLY A 37 -10.15 14.18 19.84
N ILE A 38 -9.46 13.57 18.88
CA ILE A 38 -9.53 12.12 18.64
C ILE A 38 -8.99 11.30 19.82
N TYR A 39 -8.03 11.86 20.58
CA TYR A 39 -7.44 11.23 21.75
C TYR A 39 -8.11 11.65 23.06
N SER A 40 -9.16 12.47 23.02
CA SER A 40 -9.93 12.78 24.24
C SER A 40 -10.58 11.52 24.81
N ALA A 41 -10.69 11.43 26.14
CA ALA A 41 -11.23 10.26 26.84
C ALA A 41 -12.68 9.88 26.42
N LYS A 42 -13.45 10.87 25.95
CA LYS A 42 -14.85 10.70 25.52
C LYS A 42 -14.96 10.23 24.05
N ASN A 43 -13.89 10.26 23.28
CA ASN A 43 -13.95 9.95 21.86
C ASN A 43 -13.80 8.44 21.62
N LYS A 44 -14.86 7.82 21.09
CA LYS A 44 -14.89 6.39 20.76
C LYS A 44 -14.35 6.08 19.36
N LYS A 45 -13.96 7.09 18.57
CA LYS A 45 -13.57 6.93 17.15
C LYS A 45 -12.11 6.54 16.94
N LYS A 46 -11.35 6.25 18.00
CA LYS A 46 -9.97 5.75 17.88
C LYS A 46 -9.86 4.49 17.02
N ALA A 47 -10.87 3.63 17.04
CA ALA A 47 -10.94 2.43 16.20
C ALA A 47 -10.94 2.75 14.69
N PHE A 48 -11.35 3.96 14.30
CA PHE A 48 -11.33 4.41 12.91
C PHE A 48 -9.90 4.67 12.40
N LEU A 49 -8.95 4.89 13.33
CA LEU A 49 -7.53 5.12 13.00
C LEU A 49 -6.75 3.83 12.70
N SER A 50 -7.42 2.77 12.29
CA SER A 50 -6.72 1.58 11.79
C SER A 50 -6.27 1.80 10.33
N PRO A 51 -5.04 1.38 9.98
CA PRO A 51 -4.53 1.49 8.63
C PRO A 51 -5.47 0.87 7.58
N LEU A 52 -5.54 1.49 6.42
CA LEU A 52 -6.40 1.13 5.28
C LEU A 52 -7.90 1.07 5.62
N ASN A 53 -8.35 1.62 6.75
CA ASN A 53 -9.78 1.86 6.92
C ASN A 53 -10.26 2.86 5.88
N GLU A 54 -11.34 2.53 5.20
CA GLU A 54 -12.04 3.43 4.29
C GLU A 54 -12.96 4.34 5.11
N LEU A 55 -12.74 5.65 5.02
CA LEU A 55 -13.38 6.67 5.83
C LEU A 55 -14.21 7.61 4.97
N GLU A 56 -15.44 7.89 5.40
CA GLU A 56 -16.23 9.03 4.91
C GLU A 56 -15.88 10.27 5.76
N ILE A 57 -15.30 11.27 5.12
CA ILE A 57 -14.73 12.45 5.78
C ILE A 57 -15.52 13.68 5.36
N THR A 58 -16.22 14.32 6.30
CA THR A 58 -16.80 15.66 6.09
C THR A 58 -15.89 16.69 6.74
N PHE A 59 -15.46 17.68 5.99
CA PHE A 59 -14.48 18.67 6.43
C PHE A 59 -14.82 20.10 6.01
N SER A 60 -14.11 21.05 6.58
CA SER A 60 -14.13 22.44 6.16
C SER A 60 -12.72 22.86 5.76
N SER A 61 -12.59 23.44 4.57
CA SER A 61 -11.34 24.03 4.08
C SER A 61 -11.30 25.51 4.44
N HIS A 62 -10.14 25.99 4.90
CA HIS A 62 -9.85 27.40 5.07
C HIS A 62 -8.54 27.69 4.36
N HIS A 63 -8.47 28.80 3.62
CA HIS A 63 -7.26 29.18 2.89
C HIS A 63 -6.00 29.13 3.78
N GLY A 64 -4.98 28.42 3.32
CA GLY A 64 -3.67 28.31 3.96
C GLY A 64 -3.58 27.32 5.13
N ASN A 65 -4.64 26.63 5.52
CA ASN A 65 -4.64 25.67 6.60
C ASN A 65 -5.04 24.26 6.12
N LEU A 66 -4.61 23.23 6.88
CA LEU A 66 -5.09 21.88 6.66
C LEU A 66 -6.62 21.81 6.81
N PRO A 67 -7.33 21.11 5.89
CA PRO A 67 -8.75 20.85 6.05
C PRO A 67 -9.05 20.23 7.41
N THR A 68 -10.03 20.80 8.12
CA THR A 68 -10.39 20.33 9.47
C THR A 68 -11.62 19.43 9.39
N ILE A 69 -11.47 18.18 9.89
CA ILE A 69 -12.53 17.19 9.95
C ILE A 69 -13.65 17.68 10.91
N LYS A 70 -14.87 17.69 10.43
CA LYS A 70 -16.09 17.95 11.21
C LYS A 70 -16.81 16.65 11.56
N LYS A 71 -16.80 15.68 10.65
CA LYS A 71 -17.40 14.37 10.85
C LYS A 71 -16.53 13.33 10.15
N VAL A 72 -16.33 12.18 10.79
CA VAL A 72 -15.72 11.00 10.19
C VAL A 72 -16.55 9.78 10.56
N GLU A 73 -16.74 8.92 9.57
CA GLU A 73 -17.44 7.63 9.70
C GLU A 73 -16.65 6.57 8.93
N LEU A 74 -16.89 5.30 9.26
CA LEU A 74 -16.40 4.20 8.44
C LEU A 74 -17.31 4.09 7.22
N SER A 75 -16.73 3.96 6.04
CA SER A 75 -17.45 3.70 4.79
C SER A 75 -18.07 2.30 4.79
N GLU A 76 -17.40 1.35 5.42
CA GLU A 76 -17.86 -0.04 5.55
C GLU A 76 -17.74 -0.53 6.99
N LYS A 77 -18.56 -1.53 7.34
CA LYS A 77 -18.45 -2.19 8.64
C LYS A 77 -17.07 -2.84 8.76
N LEU A 78 -16.42 -2.66 9.92
CA LEU A 78 -15.17 -3.37 10.19
C LEU A 78 -15.41 -4.88 10.16
N PRO A 79 -14.46 -5.66 9.63
CA PRO A 79 -14.56 -7.11 9.69
C PRO A 79 -14.58 -7.57 11.15
N ASP A 80 -15.33 -8.63 11.42
CA ASP A 80 -15.53 -9.14 12.80
C ASP A 80 -14.20 -9.65 13.38
N GLU A 81 -13.34 -10.23 12.54
CA GLU A 81 -12.01 -10.69 12.94
C GLU A 81 -10.98 -10.44 11.84
N VAL A 82 -9.83 -9.90 12.23
CA VAL A 82 -8.64 -9.76 11.37
C VAL A 82 -7.49 -10.45 12.10
N ASN A 83 -6.90 -11.45 11.49
CA ASN A 83 -5.80 -12.19 12.10
C ASN A 83 -4.45 -11.43 12.04
N VAL A 84 -3.43 -11.96 12.72
CA VAL A 84 -2.11 -11.31 12.81
C VAL A 84 -1.47 -11.14 11.44
N HIS A 85 -1.58 -12.13 10.55
CA HIS A 85 -1.02 -12.08 9.20
C HIS A 85 -1.68 -10.97 8.35
N GLN A 86 -3.01 -10.92 8.37
CA GLN A 86 -3.77 -9.87 7.66
C GLN A 86 -3.39 -8.48 8.18
N ASN A 87 -3.31 -8.32 9.52
CA ASN A 87 -2.88 -7.06 10.12
C ASN A 87 -1.47 -6.66 9.70
N ALA A 88 -0.51 -7.59 9.71
CA ALA A 88 0.86 -7.32 9.29
C ALA A 88 0.91 -6.81 7.83
N VAL A 89 0.18 -7.46 6.92
CA VAL A 89 0.08 -7.04 5.52
C VAL A 89 -0.58 -5.65 5.40
N ILE A 90 -1.69 -5.41 6.11
CA ILE A 90 -2.40 -4.12 6.10
C ILE A 90 -1.47 -2.99 6.59
N PHE A 91 -0.73 -3.20 7.68
CA PHE A 91 0.23 -2.22 8.19
C PHE A 91 1.35 -1.95 7.19
N PHE A 92 1.91 -3.01 6.62
CA PHE A 92 2.99 -2.90 5.64
C PHE A 92 2.53 -2.13 4.39
N LEU A 93 1.39 -2.50 3.81
CA LEU A 93 0.86 -1.83 2.62
C LEU A 93 0.46 -0.38 2.90
N SER A 94 -0.08 -0.10 4.08
CA SER A 94 -0.42 1.28 4.47
C SER A 94 0.81 2.17 4.55
N ASP A 95 1.91 1.67 5.15
CA ASP A 95 3.19 2.38 5.24
C ASP A 95 3.83 2.55 3.85
N PHE A 96 3.79 1.51 3.02
CA PHE A 96 4.22 1.56 1.62
C PHE A 96 3.43 2.60 0.81
N LEU A 97 2.10 2.54 0.83
CA LEU A 97 1.23 3.45 0.10
C LEU A 97 1.39 4.91 0.57
N ASN A 98 1.61 5.13 1.87
CA ASN A 98 1.83 6.47 2.40
C ASN A 98 3.09 7.15 1.81
N GLN A 99 4.06 6.36 1.35
CA GLN A 99 5.24 6.89 0.68
C GLN A 99 4.97 7.17 -0.80
N ILE A 100 4.49 6.16 -1.53
CA ILE A 100 4.38 6.25 -2.99
C ILE A 100 3.23 7.14 -3.46
N LEU A 101 2.20 7.35 -2.61
CA LEU A 101 1.03 8.17 -2.96
C LEU A 101 1.13 9.62 -2.49
N LYS A 102 2.18 10.01 -1.76
CA LYS A 102 2.27 11.30 -1.07
C LYS A 102 2.04 12.54 -1.97
N ASN A 103 2.39 12.44 -3.23
CA ASN A 103 2.23 13.53 -4.22
C ASN A 103 1.21 13.17 -5.32
N GLU A 104 0.50 12.05 -5.17
CA GLU A 104 -0.40 11.57 -6.18
C GLU A 104 -1.74 12.28 -6.15
N SER A 105 -2.14 12.75 -7.33
CA SER A 105 -3.47 13.30 -7.57
C SER A 105 -4.53 12.19 -7.60
N GLN A 106 -5.77 12.59 -7.73
CA GLN A 106 -6.91 11.69 -7.89
C GLN A 106 -6.73 10.74 -9.10
N GLN A 107 -6.85 9.45 -8.84
CA GLN A 107 -6.91 8.38 -9.84
C GLN A 107 -7.93 7.32 -9.40
N VAL A 108 -9.08 7.28 -10.06
CA VAL A 108 -10.17 6.37 -9.69
C VAL A 108 -9.74 4.91 -9.80
N ALA A 109 -9.00 4.55 -10.85
CA ALA A 109 -8.51 3.19 -11.05
C ALA A 109 -7.57 2.74 -9.92
N LEU A 110 -6.64 3.60 -9.50
CA LEU A 110 -5.74 3.33 -8.37
C LEU A 110 -6.50 3.19 -7.04
N TYR A 111 -7.52 4.02 -6.81
CA TYR A 111 -8.38 3.90 -5.63
C TYR A 111 -9.11 2.55 -5.59
N GLN A 112 -9.68 2.13 -6.72
CA GLN A 112 -10.37 0.84 -6.82
C GLN A 112 -9.41 -0.33 -6.66
N GLU A 113 -8.18 -0.22 -7.15
CA GLU A 113 -7.14 -1.23 -6.97
C GLU A 113 -6.79 -1.41 -5.48
N ILE A 114 -6.63 -0.32 -4.72
CA ILE A 114 -6.40 -0.39 -3.26
C ILE A 114 -7.58 -1.08 -2.56
N LYS A 115 -8.81 -0.75 -2.95
CA LYS A 115 -10.03 -1.36 -2.40
C LYS A 115 -10.08 -2.86 -2.68
N PHE A 116 -9.83 -3.24 -3.91
CA PHE A 116 -9.80 -4.63 -4.35
C PHE A 116 -8.78 -5.46 -3.56
N PHE A 117 -7.53 -4.99 -3.46
CA PHE A 117 -6.50 -5.71 -2.73
C PHE A 117 -6.73 -5.77 -1.23
N LYS A 118 -7.26 -4.72 -0.63
CA LYS A 118 -7.70 -4.76 0.77
C LYS A 118 -8.69 -5.92 0.98
N GLN A 119 -9.69 -6.06 0.09
CA GLN A 119 -10.66 -7.16 0.16
C GLN A 119 -9.98 -8.53 0.03
N LYS A 120 -9.03 -8.70 -0.90
CA LYS A 120 -8.26 -9.95 -1.04
C LYS A 120 -7.50 -10.33 0.23
N ILE A 121 -6.91 -9.36 0.93
CA ILE A 121 -6.26 -9.61 2.21
C ILE A 121 -7.29 -10.08 3.25
N LEU A 122 -8.45 -9.44 3.30
CA LEU A 122 -9.54 -9.83 4.21
C LEU A 122 -10.09 -11.22 3.87
N ASP A 123 -10.11 -11.61 2.60
CA ASP A 123 -10.48 -12.95 2.12
C ASP A 123 -9.35 -13.99 2.32
N LYS A 124 -8.31 -13.65 3.08
CA LYS A 124 -7.16 -14.52 3.43
C LYS A 124 -6.33 -14.97 2.23
N LYS A 125 -6.27 -14.19 1.15
CA LYS A 125 -5.36 -14.44 0.03
C LYS A 125 -3.94 -14.07 0.43
N MET A 126 -3.19 -15.05 0.91
CA MET A 126 -1.91 -14.87 1.63
C MET A 126 -0.82 -14.17 0.82
N HIS A 127 -0.85 -14.26 -0.51
CA HIS A 127 0.18 -13.72 -1.39
C HIS A 127 -0.25 -12.46 -2.15
N ALA A 128 -1.47 -11.94 -1.90
CA ALA A 128 -2.03 -10.80 -2.60
C ALA A 128 -1.14 -9.54 -2.56
N HIS A 129 -0.36 -9.36 -1.48
CA HIS A 129 0.51 -8.21 -1.34
C HIS A 129 1.68 -8.19 -2.35
N TYR A 130 2.23 -9.34 -2.79
CA TYR A 130 3.27 -9.36 -3.83
C TYR A 130 2.71 -8.88 -5.17
N PHE A 131 1.52 -9.37 -5.53
CA PHE A 131 0.81 -8.95 -6.74
C PHE A 131 0.51 -7.45 -6.69
N PHE A 132 -0.01 -6.97 -5.57
CA PHE A 132 -0.31 -5.56 -5.39
C PHE A 132 0.93 -4.68 -5.55
N LEU A 133 2.05 -5.02 -4.91
CA LEU A 133 3.28 -4.26 -5.02
C LEU A 133 3.77 -4.16 -6.48
N ILE A 134 3.77 -5.27 -7.22
CA ILE A 134 4.20 -5.28 -8.62
C ILE A 134 3.20 -4.52 -9.49
N ARG A 135 1.89 -4.65 -9.24
CA ARG A 135 0.85 -3.95 -9.98
C ARG A 135 0.92 -2.42 -9.78
N MET A 136 1.33 -1.96 -8.61
CA MET A 136 1.58 -0.53 -8.40
C MET A 136 2.67 0.03 -9.31
N LEU A 137 3.67 -0.75 -9.71
CA LEU A 137 4.68 -0.31 -10.69
C LEU A 137 4.06 0.08 -12.04
N GLN A 138 2.99 -0.62 -12.45
CA GLN A 138 2.26 -0.31 -13.69
C GLN A 138 1.53 1.03 -13.56
N PHE A 139 0.84 1.29 -12.43
CA PHE A 139 0.18 2.57 -12.18
C PHE A 139 1.13 3.77 -12.23
N PHE A 140 2.38 3.58 -11.82
CA PHE A 140 3.43 4.62 -11.86
C PHE A 140 4.23 4.63 -13.16
N GLY A 141 3.95 3.74 -14.10
CA GLY A 141 4.65 3.66 -15.38
C GLY A 141 6.13 3.27 -15.28
N ILE A 142 6.51 2.61 -14.19
CA ILE A 142 7.89 2.14 -13.93
C ILE A 142 8.01 0.62 -13.93
N SER A 143 7.01 -0.09 -14.41
CA SER A 143 7.03 -1.56 -14.50
C SER A 143 8.15 -2.05 -15.40
N PRO A 144 8.82 -3.19 -15.10
CA PRO A 144 9.78 -3.80 -16.00
C PRO A 144 9.16 -4.10 -17.36
N LEU A 145 9.97 -3.88 -18.43
CA LEU A 145 9.58 -4.28 -19.77
C LEU A 145 9.73 -5.79 -19.92
N VAL A 146 8.60 -6.48 -20.06
CA VAL A 146 8.57 -7.94 -20.25
C VAL A 146 9.04 -8.30 -21.65
N SER A 147 9.90 -9.31 -21.76
CA SER A 147 10.40 -9.90 -23.02
C SER A 147 10.57 -11.41 -22.86
N GLU A 148 10.96 -12.12 -23.92
CA GLU A 148 11.25 -13.57 -23.88
C GLU A 148 12.52 -13.89 -23.08
N GLU A 149 13.39 -12.90 -22.83
CA GLU A 149 14.65 -13.05 -22.12
C GLU A 149 14.46 -13.52 -20.68
N LYS A 150 15.42 -14.25 -20.11
CA LYS A 150 15.25 -15.03 -18.88
C LYS A 150 15.37 -14.23 -17.60
N PHE A 151 16.36 -13.32 -17.52
CA PHE A 151 16.78 -12.72 -16.25
C PHE A 151 16.35 -11.27 -16.13
N LEU A 152 15.67 -10.94 -15.03
CA LEU A 152 15.32 -9.56 -14.70
C LEU A 152 16.57 -8.77 -14.30
N ASN A 153 16.81 -7.66 -14.97
CA ASN A 153 17.75 -6.64 -14.56
C ASN A 153 16.98 -5.54 -13.80
N ILE A 154 17.10 -5.53 -12.46
CA ILE A 154 16.41 -4.55 -11.61
C ILE A 154 16.83 -3.10 -11.94
N GLU A 155 18.12 -2.87 -12.21
CA GLU A 155 18.63 -1.52 -12.46
C GLU A 155 18.11 -0.91 -13.77
N LYS A 156 17.96 -1.75 -14.80
CA LYS A 156 17.49 -1.30 -16.11
C LYS A 156 15.98 -1.42 -16.28
N GLY A 157 15.28 -2.17 -15.43
CA GLY A 157 13.86 -2.45 -15.59
C GLY A 157 13.52 -3.25 -16.85
N ILE A 158 14.36 -4.20 -17.25
CA ILE A 158 14.19 -5.05 -18.44
C ILE A 158 14.52 -6.49 -18.12
N PHE A 159 14.04 -7.41 -18.95
CA PHE A 159 14.56 -8.79 -18.99
C PHE A 159 15.68 -8.91 -20.02
N GLN A 160 16.69 -9.71 -19.74
CA GLN A 160 17.89 -9.92 -20.58
C GLN A 160 18.38 -11.37 -20.53
N GLU A 161 19.29 -11.75 -21.43
CA GLU A 161 19.80 -13.13 -21.54
C GLU A 161 20.72 -13.53 -20.38
N GLU A 162 21.55 -12.59 -19.89
CA GLU A 162 22.55 -12.84 -18.86
C GLU A 162 22.09 -12.35 -17.48
N ILE A 163 22.53 -13.02 -16.40
CA ILE A 163 22.28 -12.59 -15.03
C ILE A 163 22.96 -11.22 -14.80
N ALA A 164 22.15 -10.23 -14.39
CA ALA A 164 22.63 -8.91 -14.00
C ALA A 164 23.05 -8.84 -12.52
N GLN A 165 22.22 -9.39 -11.64
CA GLN A 165 22.43 -9.43 -10.20
C GLN A 165 22.31 -10.88 -9.71
N LYS A 166 23.26 -11.34 -8.87
CA LYS A 166 23.27 -12.71 -8.35
C LYS A 166 22.06 -13.05 -7.51
N GLU A 167 21.49 -12.05 -6.87
CA GLU A 167 20.32 -12.16 -6.01
C GLU A 167 19.01 -12.34 -6.80
N VAL A 168 19.04 -12.08 -8.11
CA VAL A 168 17.89 -12.21 -9.01
C VAL A 168 18.19 -13.28 -10.06
N ASP A 169 18.06 -14.51 -9.64
CA ASP A 169 18.26 -15.71 -10.45
C ASP A 169 17.10 -15.99 -11.42
N GLU A 170 17.17 -17.10 -12.14
CA GLU A 170 16.14 -17.51 -13.11
C GLU A 170 14.79 -17.78 -12.41
N GLU A 171 14.79 -18.42 -11.24
CA GLU A 171 13.57 -18.71 -10.50
C GLU A 171 12.85 -17.42 -10.07
N LEU A 172 13.59 -16.47 -9.52
CA LEU A 172 13.04 -15.19 -9.09
C LEU A 172 12.57 -14.33 -10.27
N SER A 173 13.33 -14.32 -11.36
CA SER A 173 12.95 -13.64 -12.62
C SER A 173 11.68 -14.22 -13.22
N PHE A 174 11.51 -15.54 -13.15
CA PHE A 174 10.30 -16.23 -13.58
C PHE A 174 9.09 -15.84 -12.71
N LEU A 175 9.26 -15.74 -11.38
CA LEU A 175 8.19 -15.25 -10.50
C LEU A 175 7.75 -13.83 -10.85
N TRP A 176 8.69 -12.95 -11.12
CA TRP A 176 8.39 -11.60 -11.59
C TRP A 176 7.57 -11.59 -12.88
N LYS A 177 7.99 -12.37 -13.90
CA LYS A 177 7.23 -12.49 -15.15
C LYS A 177 5.82 -12.98 -14.89
N LYS A 178 5.72 -14.03 -14.06
CA LYS A 178 4.43 -14.60 -13.67
C LYS A 178 3.50 -13.57 -13.05
N ILE A 179 3.97 -12.74 -12.14
CA ILE A 179 3.14 -11.72 -11.47
C ILE A 179 2.85 -10.53 -12.38
N LEU A 180 3.74 -10.21 -13.32
CA LEU A 180 3.53 -9.16 -14.33
C LEU A 180 2.50 -9.57 -15.40
N ASP A 181 2.28 -10.87 -15.57
CA ASP A 181 1.27 -11.42 -16.46
C ASP A 181 -0.13 -11.29 -15.82
N GLU A 182 -0.98 -10.46 -16.40
CA GLU A 182 -2.32 -10.15 -15.88
C GLU A 182 -3.29 -11.35 -15.94
N GLU A 183 -2.94 -12.42 -16.69
CA GLU A 183 -3.77 -13.62 -16.81
C GLU A 183 -3.61 -14.60 -15.63
N ILE A 184 -2.69 -14.31 -14.67
CA ILE A 184 -2.46 -15.22 -13.56
C ILE A 184 -3.54 -15.08 -12.51
N GLU A 185 -4.16 -16.21 -12.23
CA GLU A 185 -5.10 -16.37 -11.13
C GLU A 185 -4.40 -16.08 -9.79
N GLU A 186 -5.05 -15.30 -8.95
CA GLU A 186 -4.59 -14.88 -7.62
C GLU A 186 -4.37 -16.02 -6.61
N ASP A 187 -4.69 -17.25 -6.99
CA ASP A 187 -4.46 -18.47 -6.22
C ASP A 187 -3.05 -19.06 -6.43
N PHE A 188 -2.19 -18.37 -7.22
CA PHE A 188 -0.80 -18.77 -7.39
C PHE A 188 -0.06 -18.76 -6.04
N ILE A 189 0.49 -19.91 -5.68
CA ILE A 189 1.20 -20.10 -4.41
C ILE A 189 2.68 -19.82 -4.60
N ILE A 190 3.21 -18.82 -3.90
CA ILE A 190 4.64 -18.53 -3.82
C ILE A 190 5.24 -19.45 -2.75
N GLU A 191 6.23 -20.25 -3.14
CA GLU A 191 6.93 -21.15 -2.22
C GLU A 191 7.60 -20.34 -1.08
N LYS A 192 7.66 -20.96 0.11
CA LYS A 192 8.20 -20.28 1.30
C LYS A 192 9.63 -19.75 1.08
N LYS A 193 10.50 -20.54 0.44
CA LYS A 193 11.90 -20.14 0.14
C LYS A 193 12.04 -18.90 -0.73
N SER A 194 11.04 -18.65 -1.60
CA SER A 194 11.07 -17.57 -2.60
C SER A 194 10.37 -16.30 -2.12
N ARG A 195 9.61 -16.33 -1.00
CA ARG A 195 8.83 -15.18 -0.51
C ARG A 195 9.69 -14.00 -0.12
N LYS A 196 10.70 -14.23 0.73
CA LYS A 196 11.60 -13.17 1.17
C LYS A 196 12.46 -12.63 0.01
N PRO A 197 13.13 -13.46 -0.82
CA PRO A 197 13.85 -12.99 -1.99
C PRO A 197 12.97 -12.16 -2.94
N LEU A 198 11.71 -12.57 -3.16
CA LEU A 198 10.78 -11.83 -4.01
C LEU A 198 10.44 -10.46 -3.40
N LEU A 199 10.11 -10.39 -2.11
CA LEU A 199 9.83 -9.12 -1.46
C LEU A 199 11.05 -8.19 -1.48
N ASP A 200 12.24 -8.71 -1.17
CA ASP A 200 13.48 -7.94 -1.19
C ASP A 200 13.76 -7.38 -2.59
N SER A 201 13.57 -8.18 -3.63
CA SER A 201 13.76 -7.74 -5.03
C SER A 201 12.74 -6.68 -5.47
N ILE A 202 11.49 -6.80 -5.04
CA ILE A 202 10.43 -5.80 -5.29
C ILE A 202 10.81 -4.46 -4.61
N LEU A 203 11.19 -4.50 -3.34
CA LEU A 203 11.58 -3.29 -2.62
C LEU A 203 12.87 -2.67 -3.18
N GLN A 204 13.81 -3.50 -3.65
CA GLN A 204 15.01 -3.02 -4.34
C GLN A 204 14.64 -2.33 -5.66
N TYR A 205 13.67 -2.89 -6.39
CA TYR A 205 13.17 -2.27 -7.62
C TYR A 205 12.57 -0.89 -7.35
N TYR A 206 11.71 -0.77 -6.33
CA TYR A 206 11.19 0.53 -5.91
C TYR A 206 12.29 1.50 -5.52
N LYS A 207 13.27 1.06 -4.76
CA LYS A 207 14.41 1.89 -4.35
C LYS A 207 15.21 2.43 -5.55
N THR A 208 15.26 1.66 -6.63
CA THR A 208 16.00 2.04 -7.85
C THR A 208 15.20 2.98 -8.74
N HIS A 209 13.89 2.76 -8.88
CA HIS A 209 13.06 3.44 -9.89
C HIS A 209 12.08 4.48 -9.33
N PHE A 210 11.85 4.50 -8.02
CA PHE A 210 10.93 5.45 -7.41
C PHE A 210 11.72 6.44 -6.52
N PRO A 211 11.80 7.73 -6.91
CA PRO A 211 12.52 8.73 -6.14
C PRO A 211 12.02 8.82 -4.70
N GLU A 212 12.95 9.01 -3.75
CA GLU A 212 12.67 9.15 -2.33
C GLU A 212 12.04 7.90 -1.65
N PHE A 213 11.94 6.74 -2.34
CA PHE A 213 11.46 5.52 -1.71
C PHE A 213 12.49 4.97 -0.71
N TYR A 214 12.03 4.59 0.44
CA TYR A 214 12.79 3.86 1.46
C TYR A 214 11.99 2.66 1.96
N ALA A 215 12.68 1.65 2.48
CA ALA A 215 12.00 0.45 3.00
C ALA A 215 10.96 0.84 4.07
N PRO A 216 9.72 0.35 3.97
CA PRO A 216 8.68 0.60 4.96
C PRO A 216 9.15 0.23 6.37
N LYS A 217 8.82 1.06 7.36
CA LYS A 217 9.18 0.82 8.76
C LYS A 217 8.55 -0.45 9.32
N SER A 218 7.43 -0.85 8.75
CA SER A 218 6.70 -2.07 9.06
C SER A 218 7.27 -3.34 8.41
N LEU A 219 8.31 -3.23 7.55
CA LEU A 219 8.94 -4.37 6.90
C LEU A 219 9.39 -5.48 7.87
N PRO A 220 10.02 -5.21 9.02
CA PRO A 220 10.39 -6.26 9.96
C PRO A 220 9.18 -7.09 10.45
N VAL A 221 8.03 -6.45 10.64
CA VAL A 221 6.81 -7.11 11.10
C VAL A 221 6.28 -8.10 10.07
N ILE A 222 6.25 -7.71 8.79
CA ILE A 222 5.77 -8.63 7.75
C ILE A 222 6.75 -9.80 7.55
N LEU A 223 8.05 -9.57 7.62
CA LEU A 223 9.05 -10.64 7.54
C LEU A 223 8.88 -11.65 8.67
N GLU A 224 8.75 -11.19 9.93
CA GLU A 224 8.55 -12.07 11.09
C GLU A 224 7.29 -12.94 10.98
N VAL A 225 6.23 -12.39 10.39
CA VAL A 225 4.95 -13.09 10.27
C VAL A 225 4.94 -14.11 9.12
N PHE A 226 5.77 -13.93 8.07
CA PHE A 226 5.79 -14.79 6.87
C PHE A 226 7.00 -15.72 6.78
N GLU A 227 7.97 -15.61 7.69
CA GLU A 227 9.06 -16.58 7.87
C GLU A 227 8.57 -17.84 8.59
#